data_1d1f538fba8e3595e72d462f38302e2d
#
_entry.id   1d1f538fba8e3595e72d462f38302e2d
#
_cell.length_a   1.000
_cell.length_b   1.000
_cell.length_c   1.000
_cell.angle_alpha   90.00
_cell.angle_beta   90.00
_cell.angle_gamma   90.00
#
_symmetry.space_group_name_H-M   'P 1'
#
loop_
_entity.id
_entity.type
_entity.pdbx_description
1 polymer ?
#
loop_
_entity_poly.entity_id
_entity_poly.type
_entity_poly.pdbx_seq_one_letter_code
_entity_poly.pdbx_strand_id
1 'polypeptide(L)'
;MKTLYAAVAATALLLTARPCLAEDSKIEMTKLSCAQFTQYDKDNMGTIMMWLEGYYTEDDDEVVIDFGKMAGDMAQLLVYCGNNPDKDIITASDEVMGTD
;
A
#
# COMPACT_ATOMS: atom_id res chain seq x y z
N MET A 1 -36.09 -32.90 -23.21
CA MET A 1 -35.71 -33.14 -22.68
C MET A 1 -34.60 -32.71 -22.18
N LYS A 2 -34.60 -32.65 -21.36
CA LYS A 2 -33.58 -32.50 -20.99
C LYS A 2 -32.59 -31.58 -21.25
N THR A 3 -32.19 -31.43 -21.57
CA THR A 3 -31.26 -30.66 -22.05
C THR A 3 -31.20 -29.34 -21.53
N LEU A 4 -31.89 -28.74 -21.57
CA LEU A 4 -31.90 -27.50 -21.17
C LEU A 4 -31.13 -27.11 -20.07
N TYR A 5 -31.12 -27.65 -19.23
CA TYR A 5 -30.44 -27.31 -18.17
C TYR A 5 -29.14 -26.74 -18.30
N ALA A 6 -28.54 -27.21 -18.85
CA ALA A 6 -27.27 -26.71 -19.08
C ALA A 6 -27.12 -25.24 -19.08
N ALA A 7 -27.56 -24.73 -19.92
CA ALA A 7 -27.40 -23.32 -20.06
C ALA A 7 -27.30 -22.60 -18.81
N VAL A 8 -28.10 -22.71 -18.09
CA VAL A 8 -28.04 -22.07 -16.93
C VAL A 8 -26.83 -21.88 -16.22
N ALA A 9 -26.40 -22.75 -15.80
CA ALA A 9 -25.22 -22.63 -15.11
C ALA A 9 -24.30 -21.57 -15.59
N ALA A 10 -23.86 -21.75 -16.60
CA ALA A 10 -22.93 -20.78 -17.11
C ALA A 10 -23.12 -19.41 -16.66
N THR A 11 -24.10 -18.97 -16.90
CA THR A 11 -24.31 -17.67 -16.57
C THR A 11 -23.86 -17.29 -15.29
N ALA A 12 -24.30 -17.79 -14.41
CA ALA A 12 -23.97 -17.38 -13.12
C ALA A 12 -22.59 -16.91 -12.95
N LEU A 13 -21.76 -17.61 -13.10
CA LEU A 13 -20.49 -17.21 -12.92
C LEU A 13 -20.08 -15.96 -13.31
N LEU A 14 -20.16 -15.64 -14.26
CA LEU A 14 -19.68 -14.49 -14.72
C LEU A 14 -19.88 -13.42 -13.82
N LEU A 15 -20.83 -13.26 -13.35
CA LEU A 15 -21.08 -12.21 -12.61
C LEU A 15 -20.16 -12.04 -11.57
N THR A 16 -19.83 -12.88 -11.05
CA THR A 16 -18.98 -12.77 -10.03
C THR A 16 -17.93 -11.83 -10.37
N ALA A 17 -17.77 -11.57 -11.36
CA ALA A 17 -16.75 -10.74 -11.77
C ALA A 17 -16.54 -9.79 -10.72
N ARG A 18 -15.87 -9.42 -10.35
CA ARG A 18 -15.54 -8.57 -9.49
C ARG A 18 -15.47 -7.22 -9.62
N PRO A 19 -16.01 -6.58 -9.49
CA PRO A 19 -16.19 -5.21 -9.63
C PRO A 19 -15.56 -4.45 -8.53
N CYS A 20 -15.55 -4.87 -7.51
CA CYS A 20 -14.99 -4.17 -6.43
C CYS A 20 -13.66 -3.53 -6.50
N LEU A 21 -12.88 -3.81 -7.38
CA LEU A 21 -11.65 -3.12 -7.49
C LEU A 21 -11.70 -1.64 -7.38
N ALA A 22 -12.64 -1.05 -7.90
CA ALA A 22 -12.67 0.39 -7.85
C ALA A 22 -12.53 0.95 -6.45
N GLU A 23 -13.02 0.30 -5.48
CA GLU A 23 -12.93 0.82 -4.16
C GLU A 23 -11.54 0.79 -3.58
N ASP A 24 -10.70 -0.05 -4.07
CA ASP A 24 -9.37 -0.13 -3.54
C ASP A 24 -8.39 0.66 -4.36
N SER A 25 -8.89 1.56 -5.17
CA SER A 25 -7.97 2.28 -6.03
C SER A 25 -7.25 3.43 -5.34
N LYS A 26 -7.46 3.64 -4.09
CA LYS A 26 -6.75 4.70 -3.40
C LYS A 26 -6.38 4.26 -1.99
N ILE A 27 -5.33 4.85 -1.47
CA ILE A 27 -4.90 4.58 -0.13
C ILE A 27 -4.94 5.91 0.61
N GLU A 28 -5.67 5.95 1.71
CA GLU A 28 -5.73 7.17 2.49
C GLU A 28 -4.60 7.12 3.49
N MET A 29 -3.56 7.87 3.24
CA MET A 29 -2.33 7.77 4.03
C MET A 29 -2.54 8.13 5.50
N THR A 30 -3.46 9.01 5.80
CA THR A 30 -3.69 9.40 7.19
C THR A 30 -4.43 8.33 7.97
N LYS A 31 -4.97 7.34 7.29
CA LYS A 31 -5.69 6.26 7.96
C LYS A 31 -4.99 4.92 7.86
N LEU A 32 -3.82 4.90 7.27
CA LEU A 32 -3.10 3.65 7.08
C LEU A 32 -2.32 3.31 8.33
N SER A 33 -2.52 2.13 8.86
CA SER A 33 -1.78 1.70 10.05
C SER A 33 -0.52 0.95 9.65
N CYS A 34 0.40 0.83 10.60
CA CYS A 34 1.59 0.03 10.42
C CYS A 34 1.23 -1.41 10.05
N ALA A 35 0.23 -1.96 10.72
CA ALA A 35 -0.17 -3.33 10.43
C ALA A 35 -0.67 -3.47 9.00
N GLN A 36 -1.42 -2.50 8.52
CA GLN A 36 -1.92 -2.55 7.16
C GLN A 36 -0.78 -2.38 6.16
N PHE A 37 0.16 -1.50 6.44
CA PHE A 37 1.29 -1.27 5.57
C PHE A 37 2.08 -2.56 5.37
N THR A 38 2.32 -3.30 6.42
CA THR A 38 3.12 -4.51 6.32
C THR A 38 2.41 -5.63 5.58
N GLN A 39 1.12 -5.48 5.30
CA GLN A 39 0.38 -6.49 4.57
C GLN A 39 0.29 -6.23 3.07
N TYR A 40 0.74 -5.09 2.62
CA TYR A 40 0.72 -4.82 1.20
C TYR A 40 1.81 -5.60 0.49
N ASP A 41 1.64 -5.85 -0.79
CA ASP A 41 2.65 -6.52 -1.57
C ASP A 41 3.79 -5.52 -1.85
N LYS A 42 4.90 -6.00 -2.33
CA LYS A 42 6.05 -5.16 -2.54
C LYS A 42 5.82 -4.00 -3.47
N ASP A 43 5.06 -4.17 -4.51
CA ASP A 43 4.83 -3.08 -5.45
C ASP A 43 4.06 -1.95 -4.79
N ASN A 44 3.05 -2.29 -4.00
CA ASN A 44 2.28 -1.26 -3.33
C ASN A 44 3.05 -0.64 -2.17
N MET A 45 3.88 -1.42 -1.49
CA MET A 45 4.74 -0.86 -0.46
C MET A 45 5.67 0.15 -1.10
N GLY A 46 6.21 -0.18 -2.28
CA GLY A 46 7.11 0.74 -2.97
C GLY A 46 6.42 2.04 -3.32
N THR A 47 5.16 1.96 -3.73
CA THR A 47 4.39 3.16 -4.05
C THR A 47 4.19 4.02 -2.79
N ILE A 48 3.88 3.38 -1.67
CA ILE A 48 3.72 4.11 -0.43
C ILE A 48 5.04 4.75 -0.03
N MET A 49 6.15 4.04 -0.20
CA MET A 49 7.45 4.60 0.16
C MET A 49 7.77 5.80 -0.73
N MET A 50 7.43 5.73 -2.01
CA MET A 50 7.71 6.85 -2.88
C MET A 50 6.92 8.09 -2.44
N TRP A 51 5.68 7.90 -2.01
CA TRP A 51 4.89 9.01 -1.49
C TRP A 51 5.53 9.57 -0.22
N LEU A 52 5.98 8.69 0.67
CA LEU A 52 6.58 9.12 1.91
C LEU A 52 7.90 9.86 1.68
N GLU A 53 8.71 9.38 0.75
CA GLU A 53 9.97 10.06 0.46
C GLU A 53 9.69 11.46 -0.05
N GLY A 54 8.66 11.61 -0.88
CA GLY A 54 8.29 12.95 -1.34
C GLY A 54 7.75 13.82 -0.23
N TYR A 55 7.02 13.22 0.69
CA TYR A 55 6.42 13.96 1.79
C TYR A 55 7.51 14.57 2.68
N TYR A 56 8.64 13.88 2.83
CA TYR A 56 9.72 14.38 3.67
C TYR A 56 10.80 15.12 2.89
N THR A 57 10.61 15.33 1.60
CA THR A 57 11.57 16.08 0.79
C THR A 57 11.30 17.57 0.97
N GLU A 58 12.35 18.32 1.19
CA GLU A 58 12.20 19.76 1.40
C GLU A 58 12.55 20.54 0.15
N ASP A 59 12.17 21.81 0.11
CA ASP A 59 12.33 22.60 -1.08
C ASP A 59 13.77 22.73 -1.55
N ASP A 60 14.72 22.70 -0.62
CA ASP A 60 16.09 22.86 -1.00
C ASP A 60 16.82 21.51 -1.21
N ASP A 61 16.10 20.42 -1.14
CA ASP A 61 16.73 19.12 -1.37
C ASP A 61 16.90 18.89 -2.86
N GLU A 62 17.78 17.98 -3.21
CA GLU A 62 17.96 17.62 -4.60
C GLU A 62 16.71 16.96 -5.14
N VAL A 63 16.40 17.23 -6.38
CA VAL A 63 15.21 16.66 -7.00
C VAL A 63 15.61 15.35 -7.65
N VAL A 64 15.76 14.32 -6.86
CA VAL A 64 16.16 13.01 -7.36
C VAL A 64 15.32 11.92 -6.71
N ILE A 65 15.27 10.77 -7.34
CA ILE A 65 14.67 9.60 -6.73
C ILE A 65 15.84 8.73 -6.32
N ASP A 66 16.03 8.57 -5.04
CA ASP A 66 17.17 7.82 -4.52
C ASP A 66 16.64 6.45 -4.08
N PHE A 67 16.78 5.46 -4.95
CA PHE A 67 16.25 4.14 -4.66
C PHE A 67 16.96 3.48 -3.47
N GLY A 68 18.25 3.77 -3.31
CA GLY A 68 18.97 3.19 -2.17
C GLY A 68 18.46 3.73 -0.85
N LYS A 69 18.21 5.04 -0.80
CA LYS A 69 17.70 5.64 0.43
C LYS A 69 16.30 5.11 0.68
N MET A 70 15.50 4.99 -0.36
CA MET A 70 14.13 4.52 -0.20
C MET A 70 14.12 3.08 0.32
N ALA A 71 15.01 2.25 -0.17
CA ALA A 71 15.07 0.86 0.29
C ALA A 71 15.49 0.80 1.76
N GLY A 72 16.44 1.64 2.15
CA GLY A 72 16.87 1.68 3.54
C GLY A 72 15.78 2.18 4.46
N ASP A 73 15.06 3.22 4.03
CA ASP A 73 13.97 3.76 4.82
C ASP A 73 12.85 2.73 4.95
N MET A 74 12.58 1.98 3.88
CA MET A 74 11.54 0.97 3.95
C MET A 74 11.93 -0.13 4.93
N ALA A 75 13.19 -0.54 4.92
CA ALA A 75 13.63 -1.58 5.83
C ALA A 75 13.45 -1.12 7.28
N GLN A 76 13.78 0.11 7.58
CA GLN A 76 13.64 0.62 8.93
C GLN A 76 12.18 0.76 9.30
N LEU A 77 11.35 1.19 8.37
CA LEU A 77 9.94 1.36 8.62
C LEU A 77 9.28 0.00 8.88
N LEU A 78 9.71 -1.04 8.15
CA LEU A 78 9.16 -2.37 8.39
C LEU A 78 9.51 -2.88 9.78
N VAL A 79 10.70 -2.60 10.25
CA VAL A 79 11.09 -3.03 11.59
C VAL A 79 10.28 -2.25 12.63
N TYR A 80 10.15 -0.95 12.44
CA TYR A 80 9.38 -0.13 13.37
C TYR A 80 7.92 -0.59 13.40
N CYS A 81 7.33 -0.81 12.25
CA CYS A 81 5.94 -1.21 12.18
C CYS A 81 5.73 -2.62 12.74
N GLY A 82 6.72 -3.49 12.59
CA GLY A 82 6.62 -4.82 13.18
C GLY A 82 6.53 -4.76 14.69
N ASN A 83 7.16 -3.75 15.29
CA ASN A 83 7.13 -3.59 16.73
C ASN A 83 6.02 -2.64 17.18
N ASN A 84 5.40 -1.95 16.30
CA ASN A 84 4.38 -0.96 16.63
C ASN A 84 3.20 -1.03 15.68
N PRO A 85 2.53 -2.18 15.57
CA PRO A 85 1.49 -2.36 14.57
C PRO A 85 0.30 -1.42 14.69
N ASP A 86 0.08 -0.89 15.87
CA ASP A 86 -1.07 0.00 16.07
C ASP A 86 -0.80 1.45 15.69
N LYS A 87 0.44 1.80 15.39
CA LYS A 87 0.73 3.17 15.02
C LYS A 87 0.26 3.42 13.60
N ASP A 88 -0.10 4.65 13.30
CA ASP A 88 -0.45 4.99 11.94
C ASP A 88 0.86 5.21 11.17
N ILE A 89 0.80 5.07 9.87
CA ILE A 89 2.00 5.10 9.07
C ILE A 89 2.69 6.47 9.07
N ILE A 90 1.94 7.53 9.22
CA ILE A 90 2.56 8.86 9.24
C ILE A 90 3.38 9.05 10.52
N THR A 91 2.83 8.63 11.66
CA THR A 91 3.57 8.72 12.90
C THR A 91 4.81 7.84 12.84
N ALA A 92 4.67 6.63 12.29
CA ALA A 92 5.80 5.72 12.18
C ALA A 92 6.87 6.33 11.27
N SER A 93 6.44 6.94 10.18
CA SER A 93 7.38 7.54 9.25
C SER A 93 8.10 8.73 9.86
N ASP A 94 7.40 9.50 10.71
CA ASP A 94 8.04 10.61 11.40
C ASP A 94 9.17 10.09 12.27
N GLU A 95 8.98 8.95 12.92
CA GLU A 95 10.00 8.40 13.78
C GLU A 95 11.20 7.90 12.98
N VAL A 96 10.96 7.33 11.83
CA VAL A 96 12.03 6.73 11.04
C VAL A 96 12.68 7.72 10.09
N MET A 97 11.91 8.58 9.48
CA MET A 97 12.41 9.43 8.41
C MET A 97 12.35 10.91 8.68
N GLY A 98 11.59 11.30 9.64
CA GLY A 98 11.31 12.71 9.84
C GLY A 98 12.27 13.50 10.69
N THR A 99 13.26 12.87 11.25
CA THR A 99 14.12 13.59 12.11
C THR A 99 15.42 13.76 11.45
N ASP A 100 15.76 14.83 11.01
CA ASP A 100 17.08 15.01 10.50
C ASP A 100 17.78 16.14 11.17
#